data_57031396ee805633b02a216c5db903e1
#
_entry.id   57031396ee805633b02a216c5db903e1
#
_cell.length_a   1.000
_cell.length_b   1.000
_cell.length_c   1.000
_cell.angle_alpha   90.00
_cell.angle_beta   90.00
_cell.angle_gamma   90.00
#
_symmetry.space_group_name_H-M   'P 1'
#
loop_
_entity.id
_entity.type
_entity.pdbx_description
1 polymer ?
#
loop_
_entity_poly.entity_id
_entity_poly.type
_entity_poly.pdbx_seq_one_letter_code
_entity_poly.pdbx_strand_id
1 'polypeptide(L)'
;MTTKGKSIDELKVGDSAQISRTITEKDINDFARVTGDFNPVHLDQAYAEKTFFKGRIAHGLFSVGLLSTVLGNILPGHGTIYLSQEIKFLAPVRIGDTIRAKVEVIELVQEKNRAKFRTTCINQDRKIVVDGIAWAMPPEKE
;
A
#
# COMPACT_ATOMS: atom_id res chain seq x y z
N MET A 1 10.81 -11.40 19.87
CA MET A 1 9.36 -11.49 20.19
C MET A 1 8.56 -10.47 19.37
N THR A 2 7.50 -10.93 18.77
CA THR A 2 6.64 -10.06 17.97
C THR A 2 5.62 -9.37 18.88
N THR A 3 5.57 -8.04 18.83
CA THR A 3 4.57 -7.29 19.59
C THR A 3 3.22 -7.40 18.87
N LYS A 4 2.18 -7.78 19.61
CA LYS A 4 0.84 -7.85 19.07
C LYS A 4 0.34 -6.47 18.68
N GLY A 5 -0.40 -6.36 17.59
CA GLY A 5 -1.03 -5.13 17.16
C GLY A 5 -2.19 -4.71 18.04
N LYS A 6 -2.78 -3.57 17.70
CA LYS A 6 -3.91 -3.02 18.44
C LYS A 6 -5.19 -3.77 18.15
N SER A 7 -5.93 -4.13 19.21
CA SER A 7 -7.29 -4.63 19.07
C SER A 7 -8.23 -3.49 18.68
N ILE A 8 -9.44 -3.83 18.26
CA ILE A 8 -10.41 -2.80 17.84
C ILE A 8 -10.74 -1.80 18.96
N ASP A 9 -10.71 -2.25 20.22
CA ASP A 9 -10.96 -1.37 21.37
C ASP A 9 -9.88 -0.30 21.55
N GLU A 10 -8.69 -0.56 21.01
CA GLU A 10 -7.55 0.35 21.11
C GLU A 10 -7.44 1.29 19.91
N LEU A 11 -8.30 1.10 18.90
CA LEU A 11 -8.32 1.93 17.69
C LEU A 11 -9.34 3.07 17.85
N LYS A 12 -9.02 4.22 17.26
CA LYS A 12 -9.93 5.38 17.21
C LYS A 12 -10.00 5.88 15.77
N VAL A 13 -11.18 6.32 15.36
CA VAL A 13 -11.35 7.03 14.10
C VAL A 13 -10.40 8.23 14.09
N GLY A 14 -9.63 8.37 13.01
CA GLY A 14 -8.60 9.39 12.89
C GLY A 14 -7.19 8.89 13.17
N ASP A 15 -7.03 7.72 13.80
CA ASP A 15 -5.70 7.11 13.95
C ASP A 15 -5.10 6.88 12.57
N SER A 16 -3.82 7.17 12.40
CA SER A 16 -3.12 6.98 11.14
C SER A 16 -1.69 6.50 11.34
N ALA A 17 -1.14 5.89 10.29
CA ALA A 17 0.25 5.47 10.26
C ALA A 17 0.73 5.47 8.81
N GLN A 18 2.03 5.57 8.63
CA GLN A 18 2.62 5.62 7.29
C GLN A 18 4.04 5.09 7.28
N ILE A 19 4.47 4.70 6.09
CA ILE A 19 5.87 4.39 5.78
C ILE A 19 6.24 5.08 4.49
N SER A 20 7.52 5.29 4.27
CA SER A 20 8.03 5.80 2.99
C SER A 20 9.05 4.83 2.42
N ARG A 21 9.06 4.70 1.09
CA ARG A 21 10.04 3.90 0.38
C ARG A 21 10.38 4.55 -0.94
N THR A 22 11.68 4.65 -1.24
CA THR A 22 12.15 5.05 -2.55
C THR A 22 12.19 3.81 -3.44
N ILE A 23 11.54 3.90 -4.60
CA ILE A 23 11.38 2.77 -5.53
C ILE A 23 12.65 2.62 -6.36
N THR A 24 13.25 1.45 -6.33
CA THR A 24 14.45 1.14 -7.08
C THR A 24 14.15 0.23 -8.27
N GLU A 25 15.07 0.16 -9.23
CA GLU A 25 14.99 -0.80 -10.32
C GLU A 25 14.92 -2.24 -9.80
N LYS A 26 15.69 -2.52 -8.74
CA LYS A 26 15.68 -3.84 -8.10
C LYS A 26 14.29 -4.18 -7.56
N ASP A 27 13.59 -3.22 -6.97
CA ASP A 27 12.24 -3.43 -6.46
C ASP A 27 11.29 -3.86 -7.57
N ILE A 28 11.34 -3.20 -8.71
CA ILE A 28 10.49 -3.53 -9.87
C ILE A 28 10.84 -4.93 -10.40
N ASN A 29 12.13 -5.21 -10.55
CA ASN A 29 12.57 -6.51 -11.04
C ASN A 29 12.19 -7.65 -10.06
N ASP A 30 12.33 -7.42 -8.77
CA ASP A 30 11.94 -8.39 -7.74
C ASP A 30 10.43 -8.63 -7.74
N PHE A 31 9.63 -7.58 -7.87
CA PHE A 31 8.18 -7.72 -7.94
C PHE A 31 7.77 -8.54 -9.17
N ALA A 32 8.36 -8.25 -10.31
CA ALA A 32 8.11 -8.99 -11.55
C ALA A 32 8.47 -10.47 -11.40
N ARG A 33 9.63 -10.75 -10.80
CA ARG A 33 10.10 -12.12 -10.59
C ARG A 33 9.18 -12.91 -9.67
N VAL A 34 8.75 -12.29 -8.58
CA VAL A 34 7.92 -12.97 -7.57
C VAL A 34 6.49 -13.20 -8.07
N THR A 35 5.91 -12.23 -8.78
CA THR A 35 4.52 -12.30 -9.24
C THR A 35 4.38 -12.95 -10.62
N GLY A 36 5.45 -12.95 -11.43
CA GLY A 36 5.38 -13.36 -12.82
C GLY A 36 4.86 -12.26 -13.76
N ASP A 37 4.70 -11.04 -13.27
CA ASP A 37 4.23 -9.92 -14.09
C ASP A 37 5.40 -9.28 -14.82
N PHE A 38 5.66 -9.78 -16.03
CA PHE A 38 6.75 -9.32 -16.91
C PHE A 38 6.25 -8.35 -17.98
N ASN A 39 5.19 -7.65 -17.75
CA ASN A 39 4.69 -6.65 -18.71
C ASN A 39 5.85 -5.67 -19.04
N PRO A 40 6.21 -5.52 -20.31
CA PRO A 40 7.39 -4.74 -20.70
C PRO A 40 7.32 -3.25 -20.33
N VAL A 41 6.15 -2.73 -20.05
CA VAL A 41 6.02 -1.34 -19.57
C VAL A 41 6.77 -1.12 -18.26
N HIS A 42 6.99 -2.18 -17.47
CA HIS A 42 7.73 -2.11 -16.22
C HIS A 42 9.22 -2.42 -16.40
N LEU A 43 9.58 -3.25 -17.37
CA LEU A 43 10.89 -3.88 -17.45
C LEU A 43 11.76 -3.41 -18.61
N ASP A 44 11.17 -2.91 -19.69
CA ASP A 44 11.86 -2.59 -20.94
C ASP A 44 11.75 -1.09 -21.22
N GLN A 45 12.85 -0.36 -21.00
CA GLN A 45 12.88 1.09 -21.20
C GLN A 45 12.56 1.47 -22.65
N ALA A 46 13.12 0.76 -23.64
CA ALA A 46 12.87 1.06 -25.06
C ALA A 46 11.38 0.87 -25.40
N TYR A 47 10.76 -0.17 -24.87
CA TYR A 47 9.32 -0.38 -25.04
C TYR A 47 8.52 0.71 -24.33
N ALA A 48 8.85 0.98 -23.08
CA ALA A 48 8.11 1.92 -22.24
C ALA A 48 8.17 3.36 -22.77
N GLU A 49 9.26 3.77 -23.37
CA GLU A 49 9.42 5.10 -23.99
C GLU A 49 8.40 5.36 -25.10
N LYS A 50 7.93 4.31 -25.76
CA LYS A 50 6.95 4.40 -26.85
C LYS A 50 5.51 4.39 -26.34
N THR A 51 5.31 4.18 -25.04
CA THR A 51 3.99 4.16 -24.42
C THR A 51 3.58 5.57 -23.99
N PHE A 52 2.32 5.69 -23.58
CA PHE A 52 1.78 6.89 -22.95
C PHE A 52 2.67 7.38 -21.80
N PHE A 53 3.31 6.45 -21.07
CA PHE A 53 4.10 6.79 -19.88
C PHE A 53 5.49 7.34 -20.20
N LYS A 54 6.00 7.18 -21.42
CA LYS A 54 7.28 7.70 -21.87
C LYS A 54 8.50 7.19 -21.08
N GLY A 55 8.37 6.05 -20.43
CA GLY A 55 9.42 5.43 -19.64
C GLY A 55 8.85 4.34 -18.75
N ARG A 56 9.73 3.58 -18.10
CA ARG A 56 9.33 2.49 -17.22
C ARG A 56 8.56 3.02 -16.01
N ILE A 57 7.53 2.29 -15.63
CA ILE A 57 6.75 2.56 -14.42
C ILE A 57 6.78 1.34 -13.51
N ALA A 58 6.61 1.56 -12.22
CA ALA A 58 6.47 0.49 -11.25
C ALA A 58 5.08 -0.14 -11.37
N HIS A 59 4.98 -1.42 -11.00
CA HIS A 59 3.69 -2.09 -10.89
C HIS A 59 2.83 -1.36 -9.85
N GLY A 60 1.60 -1.04 -10.17
CA GLY A 60 0.69 -0.35 -9.24
C GLY A 60 0.50 -1.13 -7.93
N LEU A 61 0.43 -2.46 -8.02
CA LEU A 61 0.26 -3.30 -6.84
C LEU A 61 1.48 -3.31 -5.92
N PHE A 62 2.65 -2.85 -6.37
CA PHE A 62 3.79 -2.65 -5.48
C PHE A 62 3.43 -1.62 -4.40
N SER A 63 2.85 -0.49 -4.79
CA SER A 63 2.40 0.55 -3.84
C SER A 63 1.33 0.00 -2.88
N VAL A 64 0.43 -0.83 -3.36
CA VAL A 64 -0.57 -1.49 -2.51
C VAL A 64 0.11 -2.41 -1.49
N GLY A 65 1.19 -3.07 -1.89
CA GLY A 65 2.01 -3.86 -0.97
C GLY A 65 2.55 -3.03 0.19
N LEU A 66 2.92 -1.77 -0.06
CA LEU A 66 3.35 -0.86 1.01
C LEU A 66 2.20 -0.54 1.98
N LEU A 67 0.97 -0.39 1.49
CA LEU A 67 -0.21 -0.23 2.33
C LEU A 67 -0.43 -1.45 3.21
N SER A 68 -0.26 -2.65 2.64
CA SER A 68 -0.32 -3.91 3.39
C SER A 68 0.70 -3.92 4.53
N THR A 69 1.91 -3.43 4.26
CA THR A 69 2.96 -3.33 5.28
C THR A 69 2.52 -2.46 6.45
N VAL A 70 1.90 -1.32 6.18
CA VAL A 70 1.41 -0.44 7.25
C VAL A 70 0.34 -1.13 8.08
N LEU A 71 -0.65 -1.74 7.42
CA LEU A 71 -1.74 -2.44 8.12
C LEU A 71 -1.22 -3.59 8.98
N GLY A 72 -0.31 -4.39 8.44
CA GLY A 72 0.15 -5.61 9.10
C GLY A 72 1.26 -5.40 10.13
N ASN A 73 2.04 -4.33 10.00
CA ASN A 73 3.17 -4.11 10.90
C ASN A 73 2.96 -2.95 11.88
N ILE A 74 2.09 -1.99 11.56
CA ILE A 74 2.03 -0.74 12.33
C ILE A 74 0.62 -0.46 12.86
N LEU A 75 -0.38 -0.37 11.98
CA LEU A 75 -1.75 0.04 12.37
C LEU A 75 -2.79 -0.74 11.57
N PRO A 76 -3.54 -1.62 12.17
CA PRO A 76 -3.52 -2.08 13.56
C PRO A 76 -2.24 -2.80 13.98
N GLY A 77 -1.47 -3.38 13.06
CA GLY A 77 -0.22 -4.06 13.35
C GLY A 77 -0.34 -5.59 13.30
N HIS A 78 0.57 -6.25 13.96
CA HIS A 78 0.70 -7.71 13.87
C HIS A 78 -0.57 -8.44 14.32
N GLY A 79 -1.00 -9.39 13.52
CA GLY A 79 -2.24 -10.15 13.73
C GLY A 79 -3.42 -9.62 12.91
N THR A 80 -3.26 -8.50 12.24
CA THR A 80 -4.28 -7.93 11.34
C THR A 80 -4.52 -8.84 10.15
N ILE A 81 -5.77 -9.04 9.79
CA ILE A 81 -6.16 -9.76 8.57
C ILE A 81 -6.68 -8.72 7.56
N TYR A 82 -6.06 -8.68 6.41
CA TYR A 82 -6.46 -7.80 5.31
C TYR A 82 -7.65 -8.44 4.60
N LEU A 83 -8.81 -7.79 4.62
CA LEU A 83 -10.06 -8.39 4.11
C LEU A 83 -10.39 -7.95 2.70
N SER A 84 -10.27 -6.66 2.42
CA SER A 84 -10.63 -6.12 1.11
C SER A 84 -9.91 -4.82 0.82
N GLN A 85 -9.80 -4.49 -0.47
CA GLN A 85 -9.19 -3.25 -0.92
C GLN A 85 -9.85 -2.80 -2.21
N GLU A 86 -10.39 -1.59 -2.20
CA GLU A 86 -10.73 -0.87 -3.43
C GLU A 86 -9.62 0.14 -3.65
N ILE A 87 -9.14 0.27 -4.89
CA ILE A 87 -8.09 1.22 -5.23
C ILE A 87 -8.32 1.82 -6.61
N LYS A 88 -7.79 3.03 -6.77
CA LYS A 88 -7.62 3.67 -8.07
C LYS A 88 -6.17 4.07 -8.21
N PHE A 89 -5.60 3.78 -9.37
CA PHE A 89 -4.25 4.20 -9.74
C PHE A 89 -4.37 5.54 -10.46
N LEU A 90 -3.98 6.61 -9.79
CA LEU A 90 -4.21 7.98 -10.26
C LEU A 90 -3.04 8.55 -11.03
N ALA A 91 -1.84 8.02 -10.83
CA ALA A 91 -0.63 8.48 -11.50
C ALA A 91 0.42 7.38 -11.49
N PRO A 92 1.32 7.34 -12.50
CA PRO A 92 2.39 6.35 -12.54
C PRO A 92 3.44 6.61 -11.46
N VAL A 93 4.09 5.53 -11.02
CA VAL A 93 5.22 5.59 -10.11
C VAL A 93 6.47 5.22 -10.91
N ARG A 94 7.51 6.04 -10.80
CA ARG A 94 8.74 5.89 -11.55
C ARG A 94 9.87 5.38 -10.65
N ILE A 95 10.90 4.81 -11.27
CA ILE A 95 12.14 4.50 -10.58
C ILE A 95 12.69 5.80 -9.98
N GLY A 96 13.04 5.77 -8.70
CA GLY A 96 13.53 6.93 -7.97
C GLY A 96 12.47 7.72 -7.23
N ASP A 97 11.19 7.48 -7.51
CA ASP A 97 10.12 8.10 -6.73
C ASP A 97 10.12 7.60 -5.29
N THR A 98 9.85 8.50 -4.36
CA THR A 98 9.65 8.13 -2.96
C THR A 98 8.16 8.13 -2.66
N ILE A 99 7.65 6.96 -2.32
CA ILE A 99 6.22 6.76 -2.08
C ILE A 99 5.97 6.69 -0.58
N ARG A 100 5.05 7.52 -0.10
CA ARG A 100 4.55 7.49 1.27
C ARG A 100 3.21 6.79 1.25
N ALA A 101 3.15 5.62 1.90
CA ALA A 101 1.93 4.83 2.03
C ALA A 101 1.33 5.11 3.39
N LYS A 102 0.08 5.57 3.41
CA LYS A 102 -0.62 5.99 4.62
C LYS A 102 -1.95 5.27 4.74
N VAL A 103 -2.28 4.82 5.95
CA VAL A 103 -3.61 4.32 6.30
C VAL A 103 -4.19 5.17 7.42
N GLU A 104 -5.48 5.40 7.36
CA GLU A 104 -6.21 6.16 8.38
C GLU A 104 -7.52 5.46 8.71
N VAL A 105 -7.78 5.24 9.99
CA VAL A 105 -9.04 4.64 10.46
C VAL A 105 -10.18 5.62 10.21
N ILE A 106 -11.19 5.21 9.46
CA ILE A 106 -12.36 6.04 9.15
C ILE A 106 -13.66 5.48 9.70
N GLU A 107 -13.69 4.19 10.04
CA GLU A 107 -14.89 3.55 10.61
C GLU A 107 -14.49 2.33 11.42
N LEU A 108 -15.18 2.08 12.52
CA LEU A 108 -14.99 0.91 13.37
C LEU A 108 -16.33 0.22 13.57
N VAL A 109 -16.39 -1.08 13.29
CA VAL A 109 -17.57 -1.92 13.51
C VAL A 109 -17.21 -2.94 14.58
N GLN A 110 -17.42 -2.56 15.84
CA GLN A 110 -16.99 -3.33 17.02
C GLN A 110 -17.54 -4.74 17.01
N GLU A 111 -18.84 -4.90 16.79
CA GLU A 111 -19.54 -6.18 16.89
C GLU A 111 -19.09 -7.20 15.84
N LYS A 112 -18.44 -6.74 14.78
CA LYS A 112 -17.94 -7.62 13.71
C LYS A 112 -16.42 -7.73 13.70
N ASN A 113 -15.74 -6.99 14.59
CA ASN A 113 -14.29 -6.85 14.59
C ASN A 113 -13.76 -6.43 13.20
N ARG A 114 -14.30 -5.32 12.69
CA ARG A 114 -13.92 -4.76 11.39
C ARG A 114 -13.53 -3.29 11.52
N ALA A 115 -12.44 -2.92 10.89
CA ALA A 115 -12.02 -1.53 10.79
C ALA A 115 -11.89 -1.15 9.32
N LYS A 116 -12.36 0.03 8.99
CA LYS A 116 -12.29 0.60 7.63
C LYS A 116 -11.22 1.68 7.60
N PHE A 117 -10.41 1.66 6.55
CA PHE A 117 -9.29 2.57 6.40
C PHE A 117 -9.36 3.29 5.08
N ARG A 118 -9.07 4.58 5.10
CA ARG A 118 -8.64 5.26 3.88
C ARG A 118 -7.18 4.92 3.66
N THR A 119 -6.83 4.52 2.42
CA THR A 119 -5.48 4.12 2.05
C THR A 119 -5.00 5.00 0.90
N THR A 120 -3.86 5.66 1.09
CA THR A 120 -3.30 6.56 0.09
C THR A 120 -1.81 6.33 -0.08
N CYS A 121 -1.34 6.46 -1.33
CA CYS A 121 0.09 6.54 -1.61
C CYS A 121 0.35 7.86 -2.31
N ILE A 122 1.36 8.59 -1.84
CA ILE A 122 1.69 9.94 -2.29
C ILE A 122 3.16 9.94 -2.67
N ASN A 123 3.52 10.56 -3.82
CA ASN A 123 4.92 10.67 -4.23
C ASN A 123 5.59 11.91 -3.58
N GLN A 124 6.87 12.14 -3.88
CA GLN A 124 7.66 13.23 -3.33
C GLN A 124 7.13 14.62 -3.74
N ASP A 125 6.35 14.71 -4.81
CA ASP A 125 5.76 15.95 -5.29
C ASP A 125 4.36 16.19 -4.71
N ARG A 126 4.00 15.42 -3.67
CA ARG A 126 2.69 15.48 -3.00
C ARG A 126 1.53 15.06 -3.90
N LYS A 127 1.82 14.34 -4.96
CA LYS A 127 0.78 13.83 -5.85
C LYS A 127 0.28 12.48 -5.34
N ILE A 128 -1.03 12.34 -5.25
CA ILE A 128 -1.64 11.05 -4.87
C ILE A 128 -1.53 10.12 -6.08
N VAL A 129 -0.82 9.01 -5.91
CA VAL A 129 -0.63 8.01 -6.96
C VAL A 129 -1.60 6.83 -6.81
N VAL A 130 -2.00 6.53 -5.58
CA VAL A 130 -3.00 5.49 -5.26
C VAL A 130 -3.96 6.06 -4.22
N ASP A 131 -5.25 5.83 -4.41
CA ASP A 131 -6.28 6.19 -3.44
C ASP A 131 -7.27 5.05 -3.34
N GLY A 132 -7.71 4.74 -2.13
CA GLY A 132 -8.64 3.66 -1.94
C GLY A 132 -9.14 3.49 -0.52
N ILE A 133 -9.91 2.41 -0.36
CA ILE A 133 -10.56 2.02 0.90
C ILE A 133 -10.25 0.56 1.17
N ALA A 134 -9.84 0.28 2.39
CA ALA A 134 -9.59 -1.09 2.85
C ALA A 134 -10.45 -1.44 4.05
N TRP A 135 -10.82 -2.70 4.15
CA TRP A 135 -11.36 -3.29 5.37
C TRP A 135 -10.36 -4.29 5.92
N ALA A 136 -10.16 -4.27 7.21
CA ALA A 136 -9.27 -5.20 7.90
C ALA A 136 -9.92 -5.67 9.19
N MET A 137 -9.49 -6.86 9.63
CA MET A 137 -9.85 -7.40 10.92
C MET A 137 -8.68 -7.17 11.86
N PRO A 138 -8.81 -6.27 12.85
CA PRO A 138 -7.76 -6.10 13.85
C PRO A 138 -7.53 -7.38 14.64
N PRO A 139 -6.34 -7.56 15.23
CA PRO A 139 -6.12 -8.71 16.10
C PRO A 139 -7.09 -8.68 17.28
N GLU A 140 -7.49 -9.86 17.72
CA GLU A 140 -8.39 -9.98 18.85
C GLU A 140 -7.68 -9.57 20.15
N LYS A 141 -8.47 -9.06 21.08
CA LYS A 141 -8.00 -8.74 22.41
C LYS A 141 -7.66 -10.02 23.17
N GLU A 142 -6.53 -10.01 23.86
CA GLU A 142 -6.14 -11.11 24.73
C GLU A 142 -6.92 -11.16 26.03
#